data_7df7ec5d77c65a30710ac1d4b9660987
#
_entry.id   7df7ec5d77c65a30710ac1d4b9660987
#
_cell.length_a   1.000
_cell.length_b   1.000
_cell.length_c   1.000
_cell.angle_alpha   90.00
_cell.angle_beta   90.00
_cell.angle_gamma   90.00
#
_symmetry.space_group_name_H-M   'P 1'
#
loop_
_entity.id
_entity.type
_entity.pdbx_description
1 polymer ?
#
loop_
_entity_poly.entity_id
_entity_poly.type
_entity_poly.pdbx_seq_one_letter_code
_entity_poly.pdbx_strand_id
1 'polypeptide(L)'
;MTPLASFRRAVRWAALALLLLGEARGHIAGSMGYAKVSLYGGTVRYSLTLGPDALAAASAEPGPRARPAPRDGYEALADLVARKVAISADGVRCEPVPGIVTPPSADRANAVVTVDYACPDAPRELALRDDLSDALGRDYQTIVRVEALGSAQQYTLEADRREARVGVAAPTGGRAPEGSAGSGVFAFFRLGVEHILTGVDHLLFVLALVLGGGGIATLFAVVTAFTVAHSITLALAVLGAMSPPAWIVEPVIALSIVYVAAENVFLKRRASWRWAVGFAFGLVHGFGFAGALLDLDLPAAALAGALLSFNLGVEAGQAAVIAAFLPALLWLRGVAWERRAVTALSTIVLVAGLAFLVERLLVAVSW
;
A
#
# COMPACT_ATOMS: atom_id res chain seq x y z
N MET A 1 9.50 -28.72 -34.58
CA MET A 1 10.13 -27.71 -33.69
C MET A 1 10.58 -28.44 -32.45
N THR A 2 11.87 -28.40 -32.12
CA THR A 2 12.41 -29.17 -31.00
C THR A 2 11.94 -28.61 -29.68
N PRO A 3 11.60 -29.44 -28.66
CA PRO A 3 11.10 -29.02 -27.36
C PRO A 3 12.04 -28.05 -26.60
N LEU A 4 13.34 -28.09 -26.96
CA LEU A 4 14.36 -27.18 -26.40
C LEU A 4 14.17 -25.71 -26.89
N ALA A 5 13.71 -25.50 -28.13
CA ALA A 5 13.54 -24.15 -28.66
C ALA A 5 12.32 -23.45 -28.03
N SER A 6 11.27 -24.22 -27.69
CA SER A 6 10.09 -23.72 -26.97
C SER A 6 10.40 -23.39 -25.52
N PHE A 7 11.24 -24.19 -24.86
CA PHE A 7 11.72 -23.93 -23.49
C PHE A 7 12.53 -22.63 -23.42
N ARG A 8 13.51 -22.47 -24.34
CA ARG A 8 14.33 -21.24 -24.39
C ARG A 8 13.48 -19.99 -24.64
N ARG A 9 12.39 -20.08 -25.43
CA ARG A 9 11.46 -18.98 -25.61
C ARG A 9 10.65 -18.70 -24.36
N ALA A 10 10.10 -19.72 -23.69
CA ALA A 10 9.33 -19.56 -22.46
C ALA A 10 10.20 -18.98 -21.30
N VAL A 11 11.44 -19.46 -21.15
CA VAL A 11 12.40 -18.89 -20.19
C VAL A 11 12.78 -17.46 -20.56
N ARG A 12 12.95 -17.14 -21.85
CA ARG A 12 13.19 -15.75 -22.29
C ARG A 12 12.00 -14.83 -22.03
N TRP A 13 10.78 -15.30 -22.24
CA TRP A 13 9.57 -14.52 -21.94
C TRP A 13 9.34 -14.38 -20.44
N ALA A 14 9.61 -15.41 -19.65
CA ALA A 14 9.56 -15.32 -18.19
C ALA A 14 10.67 -14.41 -17.63
N ALA A 15 11.89 -14.48 -18.16
CA ALA A 15 12.98 -13.57 -17.80
C ALA A 15 12.71 -12.13 -18.27
N LEU A 16 12.10 -11.95 -19.45
CA LEU A 16 11.68 -10.64 -19.93
C LEU A 16 10.52 -10.06 -19.09
N ALA A 17 9.58 -10.89 -18.68
CA ALA A 17 8.52 -10.51 -17.74
C ALA A 17 9.08 -10.15 -16.36
N LEU A 18 10.07 -10.90 -15.86
CA LEU A 18 10.77 -10.58 -14.60
C LEU A 18 11.66 -9.34 -14.73
N LEU A 19 12.29 -9.10 -15.90
CA LEU A 19 13.04 -7.87 -16.17
C LEU A 19 12.10 -6.66 -16.33
N LEU A 20 10.95 -6.82 -16.97
CA LEU A 20 9.92 -5.79 -17.05
C LEU A 20 9.29 -5.49 -15.69
N LEU A 21 9.18 -6.48 -14.80
CA LEU A 21 8.81 -6.28 -13.39
C LEU A 21 9.96 -5.62 -12.60
N GLY A 22 11.22 -5.84 -12.99
CA GLY A 22 12.40 -5.21 -12.37
C GLY A 22 12.58 -3.74 -12.74
N GLU A 23 12.27 -3.35 -13.97
CA GLU A 23 12.27 -1.93 -14.39
C GLU A 23 11.04 -1.15 -13.88
N ALA A 24 9.95 -1.85 -13.55
CA ALA A 24 8.79 -1.29 -12.86
C ALA A 24 9.07 -0.85 -11.40
N ARG A 25 10.26 -1.10 -10.86
CA ARG A 25 10.71 -0.55 -9.57
C ARG A 25 10.78 0.98 -9.53
N GLY A 26 10.67 1.67 -10.66
CA GLY A 26 10.71 3.13 -10.74
C GLY A 26 9.36 3.85 -10.72
N HIS A 27 8.21 3.18 -11.03
CA HIS A 27 6.97 3.91 -11.32
C HIS A 27 5.65 3.21 -10.95
N ILE A 28 5.61 2.17 -10.13
CA ILE A 28 4.36 1.44 -9.82
C ILE A 28 4.14 1.30 -8.31
N ALA A 29 4.40 2.31 -7.55
CA ALA A 29 3.73 2.47 -6.27
C ALA A 29 2.95 3.77 -6.38
N GLY A 30 1.65 3.71 -6.55
CA GLY A 30 0.77 4.82 -6.23
C GLY A 30 1.04 5.19 -4.79
N SER A 31 2.03 6.05 -4.55
CA SER A 31 2.38 6.46 -3.20
C SER A 31 1.19 7.23 -2.65
N MET A 32 0.68 6.82 -1.51
CA MET A 32 -0.47 7.43 -0.87
C MET A 32 -0.03 8.19 0.36
N GLY A 33 -0.51 9.43 0.50
CA GLY A 33 -0.41 10.21 1.71
C GLY A 33 -1.76 10.26 2.41
N TYR A 34 -1.74 10.37 3.72
CA TYR A 34 -2.93 10.64 4.51
C TYR A 34 -2.76 11.97 5.23
N ALA A 35 -3.69 12.89 5.01
CA ALA A 35 -3.66 14.19 5.65
C ALA A 35 -4.84 14.39 6.59
N LYS A 36 -4.54 14.85 7.79
CA LYS A 36 -5.53 15.31 8.76
C LYS A 36 -5.50 16.83 8.82
N VAL A 37 -6.65 17.46 8.66
CA VAL A 37 -6.83 18.90 8.77
C VAL A 37 -7.69 19.19 9.98
N SER A 38 -7.16 19.94 10.93
CA SER A 38 -7.85 20.30 12.18
C SER A 38 -7.81 21.82 12.38
N LEU A 39 -8.92 22.39 12.84
CA LEU A 39 -9.05 23.83 13.11
C LEU A 39 -8.91 24.14 14.58
N TYR A 40 -8.07 25.12 14.88
CA TYR A 40 -7.84 25.65 16.25
C TYR A 40 -7.89 27.19 16.21
N GLY A 41 -9.10 27.75 16.33
CA GLY A 41 -9.28 29.21 16.18
C GLY A 41 -8.86 29.68 14.76
N GLY A 42 -7.93 30.62 14.69
CA GLY A 42 -7.36 31.12 13.44
C GLY A 42 -6.20 30.28 12.88
N THR A 43 -5.97 29.07 13.39
CA THR A 43 -4.92 28.17 12.92
C THR A 43 -5.52 26.90 12.32
N VAL A 44 -5.15 26.58 11.09
CA VAL A 44 -5.46 25.31 10.46
C VAL A 44 -4.21 24.44 10.47
N ARG A 45 -4.26 23.32 11.19
CA ARG A 45 -3.19 22.32 11.22
C ARG A 45 -3.39 21.29 10.13
N TYR A 46 -2.40 21.13 9.29
CA TYR A 46 -2.31 20.08 8.28
C TYR A 46 -1.23 19.09 8.69
N SER A 47 -1.61 17.84 9.00
CA SER A 47 -0.69 16.77 9.36
C SER A 47 -0.74 15.69 8.29
N LEU A 48 0.35 15.54 7.52
CA LEU A 48 0.49 14.57 6.42
C LEU A 48 1.36 13.40 6.86
N THR A 49 0.80 12.20 6.81
CA THR A 49 1.51 10.94 6.99
C THR A 49 1.96 10.40 5.63
N LEU A 50 3.26 10.15 5.48
CA LEU A 50 3.89 9.63 4.27
C LEU A 50 4.52 8.28 4.53
N GLY A 51 4.19 7.30 3.71
CA GLY A 51 4.83 5.99 3.71
C GLY A 51 6.27 6.03 3.14
N PRO A 52 7.03 4.93 3.30
CA PRO A 52 8.44 4.86 2.89
C PRO A 52 8.67 5.21 1.41
N ASP A 53 7.79 4.78 0.52
CA ASP A 53 7.90 5.02 -0.93
C ASP A 53 7.71 6.51 -1.28
N ALA A 54 6.69 7.16 -0.67
CA ALA A 54 6.46 8.57 -0.84
C ALA A 54 7.59 9.41 -0.24
N LEU A 55 8.15 8.97 0.89
CA LEU A 55 9.30 9.59 1.51
C LEU A 55 10.56 9.50 0.64
N ALA A 56 10.80 8.34 0.01
CA ALA A 56 11.90 8.15 -0.94
C ALA A 56 11.75 9.04 -2.18
N ALA A 57 10.52 9.15 -2.72
CA ALA A 57 10.21 10.04 -3.85
C ALA A 57 10.43 11.51 -3.48
N ALA A 58 9.98 11.96 -2.30
CA ALA A 58 10.17 13.32 -1.81
C ALA A 58 11.66 13.70 -1.64
N SER A 59 12.49 12.71 -1.26
CA SER A 59 13.94 12.91 -1.07
C SER A 59 14.70 13.03 -2.40
N ALA A 60 14.12 12.59 -3.52
CA ALA A 60 14.71 12.63 -4.85
C ALA A 60 14.49 13.98 -5.57
N GLU A 61 13.57 14.82 -5.10
CA GLU A 61 13.30 16.12 -5.71
C GLU A 61 14.48 17.08 -5.53
N PRO A 62 15.01 17.70 -6.61
CA PRO A 62 16.06 18.71 -6.51
C PRO A 62 15.49 19.98 -5.86
N GLY A 63 15.86 20.24 -4.61
CA GLY A 63 15.55 21.50 -3.94
C GLY A 63 16.21 22.72 -4.64
N PRO A 64 15.71 23.95 -4.45
CA PRO A 64 16.31 25.14 -5.01
C PRO A 64 17.76 25.27 -4.50
N ARG A 65 18.72 25.39 -5.45
CA ARG A 65 20.19 25.41 -5.25
C ARG A 65 20.75 26.55 -4.39
N ALA A 66 19.91 27.35 -3.71
CA ALA A 66 20.31 28.58 -3.02
C ALA A 66 20.27 28.51 -1.48
N ARG A 67 19.99 27.35 -0.86
CA ARG A 67 20.14 27.20 0.60
C ARG A 67 21.30 26.24 0.92
N PRO A 68 22.07 26.52 2.00
CA PRO A 68 23.01 25.52 2.51
C PRO A 68 22.24 24.22 2.77
N ALA A 69 22.86 23.08 2.45
CA ALA A 69 22.23 21.77 2.58
C ALA A 69 21.49 21.66 3.91
N PRO A 70 20.20 21.28 3.91
CA PRO A 70 19.43 21.14 5.15
C PRO A 70 20.20 20.18 6.09
N ARG A 71 20.30 20.54 7.36
CA ARG A 71 21.04 19.73 8.33
C ARG A 71 20.40 18.35 8.52
N ASP A 72 19.07 18.25 8.20
CA ASP A 72 18.33 17.01 8.15
C ASP A 72 17.41 17.01 6.91
N GLY A 73 17.39 15.92 6.16
CA GLY A 73 16.53 15.79 4.95
C GLY A 73 15.04 16.00 5.22
N TYR A 74 14.63 15.97 6.49
CA TYR A 74 13.27 16.21 6.95
C TYR A 74 12.84 17.70 6.89
N GLU A 75 13.76 18.66 7.05
CA GLU A 75 13.42 20.09 6.87
C GLU A 75 12.98 20.38 5.43
N ALA A 76 13.66 19.74 4.46
CA ALA A 76 13.29 19.86 3.04
C ALA A 76 11.90 19.32 2.75
N LEU A 77 11.49 18.25 3.46
CA LEU A 77 10.17 17.63 3.34
C LEU A 77 9.07 18.56 3.88
N ALA A 78 9.27 19.20 5.04
CA ALA A 78 8.32 20.19 5.57
C ALA A 78 8.15 21.40 4.62
N ASP A 79 9.26 21.89 4.08
CA ASP A 79 9.27 22.96 3.09
C ASP A 79 8.55 22.54 1.78
N LEU A 80 8.73 21.31 1.33
CA LEU A 80 8.02 20.77 0.17
C LEU A 80 6.51 20.80 0.39
N VAL A 81 6.04 20.25 1.51
CA VAL A 81 4.60 20.23 1.87
C VAL A 81 4.05 21.66 1.97
N ALA A 82 4.75 22.56 2.65
CA ALA A 82 4.32 23.95 2.79
C ALA A 82 4.21 24.71 1.46
N ARG A 83 5.02 24.33 0.45
CA ARG A 83 4.95 24.92 -0.91
C ARG A 83 3.88 24.30 -1.78
N LYS A 84 3.64 22.98 -1.65
CA LYS A 84 2.75 22.20 -2.53
C LYS A 84 1.33 22.12 -2.02
N VAL A 85 1.11 22.38 -0.74
CA VAL A 85 -0.23 22.42 -0.14
C VAL A 85 -0.60 23.87 0.14
N ALA A 86 -1.76 24.29 -0.35
CA ALA A 86 -2.29 25.62 -0.10
C ALA A 86 -3.66 25.51 0.57
N ILE A 87 -3.85 26.27 1.63
CA ILE A 87 -5.11 26.37 2.36
C ILE A 87 -5.62 27.81 2.25
N SER A 88 -6.91 27.96 1.98
CA SER A 88 -7.59 29.24 1.97
C SER A 88 -8.86 29.16 2.83
N ALA A 89 -9.13 30.23 3.56
CA ALA A 89 -10.29 30.38 4.44
C ALA A 89 -11.15 31.54 3.89
N ASP A 90 -12.41 31.26 3.54
CA ASP A 90 -13.33 32.22 2.94
C ASP A 90 -12.73 33.00 1.74
N GLY A 91 -11.94 32.30 0.91
CA GLY A 91 -11.27 32.84 -0.26
C GLY A 91 -9.95 33.59 0.03
N VAL A 92 -9.56 33.76 1.30
CA VAL A 92 -8.28 34.34 1.70
C VAL A 92 -7.25 33.25 1.91
N ARG A 93 -6.09 33.35 1.26
CA ARG A 93 -4.99 32.39 1.43
C ARG A 93 -4.41 32.47 2.84
N CYS A 94 -4.27 31.32 3.49
CA CYS A 94 -3.62 31.20 4.78
C CYS A 94 -2.09 31.10 4.60
N GLU A 95 -1.34 31.71 5.49
CA GLU A 95 0.13 31.70 5.44
C GLU A 95 0.68 30.46 6.17
N PRO A 96 1.54 29.66 5.52
CA PRO A 96 2.16 28.52 6.18
C PRO A 96 3.20 28.98 7.19
N VAL A 97 3.16 28.38 8.38
CA VAL A 97 4.18 28.50 9.42
C VAL A 97 5.21 27.40 9.23
N PRO A 98 6.50 27.58 9.57
CA PRO A 98 7.50 26.53 9.44
C PRO A 98 7.05 25.20 10.03
N GLY A 99 7.07 24.16 9.20
CA GLY A 99 6.56 22.84 9.56
C GLY A 99 7.53 22.02 10.40
N ILE A 100 7.00 21.01 11.07
CA ILE A 100 7.76 20.05 11.87
C ILE A 100 7.59 18.67 11.22
N VAL A 101 8.67 17.89 11.13
CA VAL A 101 8.61 16.50 10.68
C VAL A 101 8.93 15.58 11.86
N THR A 102 8.03 14.65 12.13
CA THR A 102 8.29 13.52 13.01
C THR A 102 8.81 12.38 12.13
N PRO A 103 10.09 12.00 12.29
CA PRO A 103 10.69 10.96 11.46
C PRO A 103 10.09 9.58 11.77
N PRO A 104 10.28 8.59 10.87
CA PRO A 104 10.01 7.19 11.16
C PRO A 104 10.76 6.75 12.43
N SER A 105 10.20 5.81 13.16
CA SER A 105 10.79 5.22 14.36
C SER A 105 10.65 3.71 14.31
N ALA A 106 11.26 2.99 15.27
CA ALA A 106 11.14 1.53 15.35
C ALA A 106 9.70 1.01 15.38
N ASP A 107 8.79 1.83 15.96
CA ASP A 107 7.36 1.49 16.10
C ASP A 107 6.49 2.10 14.98
N ARG A 108 7.06 2.97 14.12
CA ARG A 108 6.34 3.70 13.07
C ARG A 108 7.19 3.81 11.82
N ALA A 109 6.79 3.11 10.75
CA ALA A 109 7.49 3.14 9.45
C ALA A 109 7.28 4.45 8.67
N ASN A 110 6.24 5.24 9.00
CA ASN A 110 5.83 6.42 8.28
C ASN A 110 6.40 7.71 8.91
N ALA A 111 6.68 8.71 8.07
CA ALA A 111 6.99 10.07 8.52
C ALA A 111 5.71 10.90 8.64
N VAL A 112 5.62 11.75 9.65
CA VAL A 112 4.50 12.70 9.80
C VAL A 112 5.02 14.12 9.63
N VAL A 113 4.50 14.83 8.63
CA VAL A 113 4.80 16.24 8.36
C VAL A 113 3.64 17.08 8.86
N THR A 114 3.89 17.97 9.81
CA THR A 114 2.87 18.89 10.33
C THR A 114 3.22 20.31 9.93
N VAL A 115 2.29 20.97 9.24
CA VAL A 115 2.38 22.38 8.84
C VAL A 115 1.15 23.12 9.40
N ASP A 116 1.38 24.16 10.15
CA ASP A 116 0.32 25.05 10.65
C ASP A 116 0.14 26.21 9.65
N TYR A 117 -1.10 26.57 9.38
CA TYR A 117 -1.47 27.68 8.50
C TYR A 117 -2.20 28.75 9.30
N ALA A 118 -1.69 29.96 9.28
CA ALA A 118 -2.34 31.12 9.89
C ALA A 118 -3.48 31.60 8.97
N CYS A 119 -4.72 31.42 9.42
CA CYS A 119 -5.93 31.77 8.70
C CYS A 119 -6.72 32.86 9.43
N PRO A 120 -7.67 33.54 8.76
CA PRO A 120 -8.66 34.37 9.43
C PRO A 120 -9.46 33.56 10.45
N ASP A 121 -9.84 34.22 11.57
CA ASP A 121 -10.62 33.57 12.62
C ASP A 121 -12.00 33.13 12.11
N ALA A 122 -12.46 31.95 12.61
CA ALA A 122 -13.78 31.38 12.38
C ALA A 122 -14.20 31.33 10.89
N PRO A 123 -13.45 30.65 10.01
CA PRO A 123 -13.83 30.55 8.60
C PRO A 123 -15.13 29.75 8.43
N ARG A 124 -15.91 30.12 7.42
CA ARG A 124 -17.13 29.40 7.03
C ARG A 124 -16.84 28.30 6.00
N GLU A 125 -15.86 28.52 5.17
CA GLU A 125 -15.41 27.58 4.14
C GLU A 125 -13.88 27.51 4.14
N LEU A 126 -13.37 26.27 4.06
CA LEU A 126 -11.97 26.02 3.76
C LEU A 126 -11.85 25.46 2.34
N ALA A 127 -10.94 26.01 1.55
CA ALA A 127 -10.48 25.41 0.31
C ALA A 127 -9.06 24.89 0.50
N LEU A 128 -8.89 23.61 0.24
CA LEU A 128 -7.60 22.92 0.29
C LEU A 128 -7.18 22.57 -1.13
N ARG A 129 -5.96 22.96 -1.52
CA ARG A 129 -5.33 22.56 -2.77
C ARG A 129 -4.05 21.79 -2.48
N ASP A 130 -3.91 20.65 -3.12
CA ASP A 130 -2.77 19.73 -2.99
C ASP A 130 -2.12 19.51 -4.36
N ASP A 131 -0.90 20.01 -4.51
CA ASP A 131 -0.06 19.85 -5.70
C ASP A 131 1.11 18.86 -5.43
N LEU A 132 1.02 18.00 -4.40
CA LEU A 132 2.06 17.01 -4.04
C LEU A 132 2.29 15.98 -5.14
N SER A 133 1.27 15.67 -5.95
CA SER A 133 1.41 14.77 -7.09
C SER A 133 2.45 15.24 -8.13
N ASP A 134 2.75 16.53 -8.19
CA ASP A 134 3.80 17.07 -9.07
C ASP A 134 5.21 16.67 -8.59
N ALA A 135 5.38 16.45 -7.29
CA ALA A 135 6.67 16.11 -6.67
C ALA A 135 6.81 14.63 -6.38
N LEU A 136 5.70 13.97 -5.97
CA LEU A 136 5.71 12.58 -5.52
C LEU A 136 5.32 11.59 -6.64
N GLY A 137 4.96 12.10 -7.82
CA GLY A 137 4.55 11.31 -8.97
C GLY A 137 3.06 11.44 -9.29
N ARG A 138 2.70 11.30 -10.58
CA ARG A 138 1.32 11.51 -11.07
C ARG A 138 0.30 10.54 -10.44
N ASP A 139 0.76 9.39 -9.98
CA ASP A 139 -0.07 8.36 -9.34
C ASP A 139 -0.20 8.57 -7.83
N TYR A 140 0.46 9.60 -7.29
CA TYR A 140 0.34 9.98 -5.87
C TYR A 140 -1.05 10.52 -5.57
N GLN A 141 -1.63 10.07 -4.44
CA GLN A 141 -2.93 10.50 -3.94
C GLN A 141 -2.82 10.89 -2.47
N THR A 142 -3.51 11.96 -2.09
CA THR A 142 -3.68 12.34 -0.69
C THR A 142 -5.12 12.09 -0.27
N ILE A 143 -5.32 11.24 0.73
CA ILE A 143 -6.61 11.14 1.42
C ILE A 143 -6.62 12.20 2.52
N VAL A 144 -7.46 13.20 2.38
CA VAL A 144 -7.56 14.31 3.32
C VAL A 144 -8.80 14.15 4.19
N ARG A 145 -8.62 14.12 5.49
CA ARG A 145 -9.68 14.17 6.49
C ARG A 145 -9.72 15.56 7.12
N VAL A 146 -10.84 16.23 6.99
CA VAL A 146 -11.06 17.54 7.61
C VAL A 146 -11.97 17.37 8.81
N GLU A 147 -11.47 17.72 10.01
CA GLU A 147 -12.23 17.72 11.25
C GLU A 147 -12.63 19.16 11.61
N ALA A 148 -13.92 19.44 11.48
CA ALA A 148 -14.48 20.74 11.77
C ALA A 148 -15.78 20.62 12.56
N LEU A 149 -15.90 21.35 13.67
CA LEU A 149 -17.10 21.50 14.52
C LEU A 149 -17.86 20.19 14.83
N GLY A 150 -17.11 19.11 15.14
CA GLY A 150 -17.70 17.81 15.50
C GLY A 150 -18.14 16.94 14.31
N SER A 151 -17.88 17.39 13.08
CA SER A 151 -18.05 16.60 11.85
C SER A 151 -16.69 16.30 11.23
N ALA A 152 -16.52 15.11 10.64
CA ALA A 152 -15.37 14.75 9.85
C ALA A 152 -15.81 14.48 8.41
N GLN A 153 -15.12 15.10 7.47
CA GLN A 153 -15.34 14.91 6.03
C GLN A 153 -14.03 14.40 5.41
N GLN A 154 -14.14 13.48 4.44
CA GLN A 154 -12.97 12.89 3.80
C GLN A 154 -13.01 13.15 2.30
N TYR A 155 -11.86 13.51 1.74
CA TYR A 155 -11.65 13.81 0.33
C TYR A 155 -10.44 13.06 -0.18
N THR A 156 -10.45 12.68 -1.47
CA THR A 156 -9.27 12.18 -2.16
C THR A 156 -8.81 13.23 -3.15
N LEU A 157 -7.55 13.67 -3.01
CA LEU A 157 -6.89 14.61 -3.91
C LEU A 157 -5.86 13.83 -4.73
N GLU A 158 -5.85 14.09 -6.03
CA GLU A 158 -5.02 13.41 -7.02
C GLU A 158 -4.65 14.38 -8.15
N ALA A 159 -3.78 13.98 -9.06
CA ALA A 159 -3.27 14.84 -10.13
C ALA A 159 -4.36 15.57 -10.94
N ASP A 160 -5.53 14.94 -11.12
CA ASP A 160 -6.66 15.48 -11.87
C ASP A 160 -7.72 16.16 -10.98
N ARG A 161 -7.66 15.94 -9.67
CA ARG A 161 -8.56 16.52 -8.66
C ARG A 161 -7.76 17.06 -7.49
N ARG A 162 -7.23 18.25 -7.62
CA ARG A 162 -6.29 18.87 -6.66
C ARG A 162 -6.93 19.73 -5.59
N GLU A 163 -8.23 20.02 -5.67
CA GLU A 163 -8.92 20.91 -4.76
C GLU A 163 -10.11 20.25 -4.08
N ALA A 164 -10.25 20.52 -2.78
CA ALA A 164 -11.43 20.21 -1.99
C ALA A 164 -11.93 21.47 -1.29
N ARG A 165 -13.24 21.66 -1.27
CA ARG A 165 -13.91 22.75 -0.52
C ARG A 165 -14.74 22.14 0.58
N VAL A 166 -14.59 22.67 1.78
CA VAL A 166 -15.18 22.13 3.00
C VAL A 166 -15.91 23.24 3.73
N GLY A 167 -17.20 23.13 3.88
CA GLY A 167 -17.96 24.02 4.77
C GLY A 167 -17.63 23.73 6.23
N VAL A 168 -17.18 24.75 6.95
CA VAL A 168 -16.76 24.67 8.36
C VAL A 168 -17.87 25.14 9.31
N ALA A 169 -18.92 25.78 8.79
CA ALA A 169 -20.06 26.24 9.60
C ALA A 169 -20.89 25.05 10.11
N ALA A 170 -21.41 25.16 11.35
CA ALA A 170 -22.34 24.19 11.88
C ALA A 170 -23.50 23.96 10.87
N PRO A 171 -23.89 22.71 10.60
CA PRO A 171 -24.92 22.42 9.62
C PRO A 171 -26.27 22.99 10.09
N THR A 172 -26.64 24.13 9.59
CA THR A 172 -28.01 24.62 9.64
C THR A 172 -28.80 23.87 8.58
N GLY A 173 -29.26 22.64 8.90
CA GLY A 173 -30.34 21.98 8.15
C GLY A 173 -30.06 21.55 6.70
N GLY A 174 -28.83 21.47 6.24
CA GLY A 174 -28.47 21.08 4.88
C GLY A 174 -27.94 19.64 4.81
N ARG A 175 -28.48 18.87 3.86
CA ARG A 175 -28.01 17.52 3.48
C ARG A 175 -26.50 17.59 3.15
N ALA A 176 -25.70 16.74 3.79
CA ALA A 176 -24.28 16.62 3.46
C ALA A 176 -24.11 16.40 1.95
N PRO A 177 -23.11 17.03 1.29
CA PRO A 177 -22.89 16.82 -0.14
C PRO A 177 -22.60 15.33 -0.39
N GLU A 178 -23.38 14.74 -1.32
CA GLU A 178 -23.40 13.31 -1.64
C GLU A 178 -22.08 12.79 -2.30
N GLY A 179 -20.99 13.55 -2.25
CA GLY A 179 -19.73 13.24 -2.95
C GLY A 179 -18.67 12.48 -2.14
N SER A 180 -18.79 12.37 -0.80
CA SER A 180 -17.65 11.99 0.02
C SER A 180 -17.59 10.53 0.47
N ALA A 181 -18.70 9.84 0.64
CA ALA A 181 -18.70 8.47 1.16
C ALA A 181 -18.28 7.42 0.11
N GLY A 182 -18.71 7.57 -1.14
CA GLY A 182 -18.41 6.62 -2.22
C GLY A 182 -16.96 6.69 -2.71
N SER A 183 -16.35 7.88 -2.70
CA SER A 183 -14.94 8.05 -3.11
C SER A 183 -13.96 7.39 -2.14
N GLY A 184 -14.24 7.45 -0.85
CA GLY A 184 -13.40 6.82 0.18
C GLY A 184 -13.41 5.30 0.10
N VAL A 185 -14.58 4.68 -0.07
CA VAL A 185 -14.72 3.22 -0.18
C VAL A 185 -13.99 2.70 -1.41
N PHE A 186 -14.14 3.36 -2.57
CA PHE A 186 -13.44 2.96 -3.79
C PHE A 186 -11.92 3.15 -3.70
N ALA A 187 -11.45 4.19 -3.00
CA ALA A 187 -10.01 4.41 -2.78
C ALA A 187 -9.40 3.24 -1.99
N PHE A 188 -10.08 2.74 -0.94
CA PHE A 188 -9.60 1.57 -0.20
C PHE A 188 -9.65 0.28 -1.03
N PHE A 189 -10.65 0.10 -1.90
CA PHE A 189 -10.67 -1.02 -2.84
C PHE A 189 -9.44 -0.98 -3.77
N ARG A 190 -9.19 0.17 -4.38
CA ARG A 190 -8.02 0.38 -5.25
C ARG A 190 -6.73 0.13 -4.49
N LEU A 191 -6.61 0.65 -3.27
CA LEU A 191 -5.45 0.42 -2.40
C LEU A 191 -5.22 -1.08 -2.16
N GLY A 192 -6.27 -1.87 -1.94
CA GLY A 192 -6.16 -3.32 -1.78
C GLY A 192 -5.69 -4.02 -3.06
N VAL A 193 -6.17 -3.61 -4.24
CA VAL A 193 -5.68 -4.12 -5.53
C VAL A 193 -4.20 -3.76 -5.72
N GLU A 194 -3.83 -2.52 -5.51
CA GLU A 194 -2.45 -2.02 -5.63
C GLU A 194 -1.53 -2.73 -4.65
N HIS A 195 -1.94 -2.92 -3.41
CA HIS A 195 -1.18 -3.66 -2.40
C HIS A 195 -0.74 -5.05 -2.88
N ILE A 196 -1.62 -5.78 -3.55
CA ILE A 196 -1.30 -7.09 -4.12
C ILE A 196 -0.41 -6.98 -5.37
N LEU A 197 -0.72 -6.04 -6.26
CA LEU A 197 0.00 -5.92 -7.54
C LEU A 197 1.40 -5.33 -7.38
N THR A 198 1.63 -4.51 -6.38
CA THR A 198 2.94 -3.89 -6.07
C THR A 198 3.73 -4.66 -5.01
N GLY A 199 3.04 -5.39 -4.13
CA GLY A 199 3.66 -6.21 -3.10
C GLY A 199 4.37 -7.44 -3.68
N VAL A 200 5.70 -7.34 -3.90
CA VAL A 200 6.51 -8.45 -4.47
C VAL A 200 6.35 -9.74 -3.66
N ASP A 201 6.24 -9.64 -2.34
CA ASP A 201 5.98 -10.77 -1.44
C ASP A 201 4.67 -11.48 -1.77
N HIS A 202 3.59 -10.71 -1.97
CA HIS A 202 2.28 -11.24 -2.33
C HIS A 202 2.30 -11.87 -3.71
N LEU A 203 2.94 -11.21 -4.69
CA LEU A 203 3.08 -11.75 -6.04
C LEU A 203 3.84 -13.08 -6.05
N LEU A 204 4.98 -13.16 -5.37
CA LEU A 204 5.76 -14.39 -5.27
C LEU A 204 5.01 -15.49 -4.50
N PHE A 205 4.31 -15.13 -3.42
CA PHE A 205 3.51 -16.07 -2.64
C PHE A 205 2.36 -16.64 -3.48
N VAL A 206 1.56 -15.78 -4.15
CA VAL A 206 0.47 -16.21 -5.02
C VAL A 206 1.01 -17.03 -6.19
N LEU A 207 2.12 -16.62 -6.82
CA LEU A 207 2.76 -17.37 -7.89
C LEU A 207 3.20 -18.77 -7.41
N ALA A 208 3.81 -18.88 -6.24
CA ALA A 208 4.17 -20.17 -5.66
C ALA A 208 2.94 -21.06 -5.41
N LEU A 209 1.85 -20.48 -4.92
CA LEU A 209 0.58 -21.20 -4.74
C LEU A 209 0.01 -21.72 -6.06
N VAL A 210 0.04 -20.89 -7.11
CA VAL A 210 -0.46 -21.21 -8.45
C VAL A 210 0.40 -22.29 -9.11
N LEU A 211 1.74 -22.22 -9.00
CA LEU A 211 2.69 -23.22 -9.49
C LEU A 211 2.51 -24.58 -8.84
N GLY A 212 2.17 -24.62 -7.57
CA GLY A 212 1.91 -25.87 -6.84
C GLY A 212 0.70 -26.66 -7.33
N GLY A 213 -0.06 -26.10 -8.26
CA GLY A 213 -1.15 -26.80 -8.93
C GLY A 213 -2.44 -26.89 -8.11
N GLY A 214 -3.39 -27.61 -8.63
CA GLY A 214 -4.77 -27.72 -8.17
C GLY A 214 -5.75 -27.30 -9.26
N GLY A 215 -7.02 -27.55 -9.06
CA GLY A 215 -8.10 -27.03 -9.91
C GLY A 215 -8.36 -25.55 -9.59
N ILE A 216 -9.08 -24.88 -10.48
CA ILE A 216 -9.47 -23.46 -10.31
C ILE A 216 -10.18 -23.26 -8.95
N ALA A 217 -11.10 -24.15 -8.58
CA ALA A 217 -11.79 -24.11 -7.30
C ALA A 217 -10.83 -24.19 -6.10
N THR A 218 -9.76 -24.98 -6.20
CA THR A 218 -8.73 -25.08 -5.13
C THR A 218 -7.95 -23.76 -5.03
N LEU A 219 -7.59 -23.14 -6.15
CA LEU A 219 -6.89 -21.87 -6.14
C LEU A 219 -7.74 -20.77 -5.51
N PHE A 220 -9.01 -20.68 -5.87
CA PHE A 220 -9.94 -19.72 -5.24
C PHE A 220 -10.10 -20.01 -3.74
N ALA A 221 -10.27 -21.26 -3.33
CA ALA A 221 -10.39 -21.62 -1.92
C ALA A 221 -9.14 -21.20 -1.10
N VAL A 222 -7.93 -21.35 -1.68
CA VAL A 222 -6.68 -20.95 -1.03
C VAL A 222 -6.60 -19.43 -0.91
N VAL A 223 -6.93 -18.70 -1.97
CA VAL A 223 -6.89 -17.23 -2.01
C VAL A 223 -7.92 -16.63 -1.06
N THR A 224 -9.17 -17.10 -1.09
CA THR A 224 -10.21 -16.64 -0.15
C THR A 224 -9.84 -16.98 1.30
N ALA A 225 -9.30 -18.17 1.57
CA ALA A 225 -8.82 -18.50 2.91
C ALA A 225 -7.71 -17.57 3.39
N PHE A 226 -6.77 -17.21 2.51
CA PHE A 226 -5.73 -16.22 2.79
C PHE A 226 -6.36 -14.85 3.08
N THR A 227 -7.27 -14.36 2.23
CA THR A 227 -7.90 -13.04 2.39
C THR A 227 -8.72 -12.95 3.69
N VAL A 228 -9.45 -14.01 4.05
CA VAL A 228 -10.19 -14.06 5.32
C VAL A 228 -9.24 -13.99 6.50
N ALA A 229 -8.15 -14.76 6.49
CA ALA A 229 -7.15 -14.75 7.55
C ALA A 229 -6.44 -13.39 7.65
N HIS A 230 -6.05 -12.83 6.52
CA HIS A 230 -5.48 -11.49 6.40
C HIS A 230 -6.41 -10.42 6.99
N SER A 231 -7.70 -10.48 6.65
CA SER A 231 -8.72 -9.55 7.17
C SER A 231 -8.84 -9.62 8.68
N ILE A 232 -8.79 -10.82 9.26
CA ILE A 232 -8.87 -11.02 10.72
C ILE A 232 -7.69 -10.33 11.42
N THR A 233 -6.47 -10.60 11.00
CA THR A 233 -5.27 -10.05 11.67
C THR A 233 -5.09 -8.57 11.38
N LEU A 234 -5.44 -8.08 10.20
CA LEU A 234 -5.47 -6.67 9.90
C LEU A 234 -6.48 -5.94 10.80
N ALA A 235 -7.68 -6.49 11.00
CA ALA A 235 -8.67 -5.93 11.89
C ALA A 235 -8.19 -5.93 13.36
N LEU A 236 -7.60 -7.04 13.84
CA LEU A 236 -7.06 -7.14 15.20
C LEU A 236 -5.95 -6.09 15.44
N ALA A 237 -5.09 -5.88 14.46
CA ALA A 237 -4.02 -4.92 14.56
C ALA A 237 -4.55 -3.47 14.57
N VAL A 238 -5.47 -3.13 13.65
CA VAL A 238 -6.03 -1.77 13.56
C VAL A 238 -6.92 -1.44 14.76
N LEU A 239 -7.56 -2.43 15.38
CA LEU A 239 -8.30 -2.27 16.65
C LEU A 239 -7.39 -2.21 17.88
N GLY A 240 -6.08 -2.31 17.70
CA GLY A 240 -5.12 -2.26 18.80
C GLY A 240 -5.10 -3.52 19.68
N ALA A 241 -5.77 -4.60 19.27
CA ALA A 241 -5.84 -5.85 20.02
C ALA A 241 -4.53 -6.65 19.93
N MET A 242 -3.78 -6.52 18.82
CA MET A 242 -2.51 -7.21 18.60
C MET A 242 -1.65 -6.42 17.60
N SER A 243 -0.41 -6.11 17.97
CA SER A 243 0.55 -5.39 17.09
C SER A 243 1.93 -6.02 17.22
N PRO A 244 2.16 -7.19 16.59
CA PRO A 244 3.49 -7.79 16.60
C PRO A 244 4.47 -6.87 15.85
N PRO A 245 5.72 -6.77 16.36
CA PRO A 245 6.70 -5.87 15.76
C PRO A 245 7.12 -6.31 14.36
N ALA A 246 7.40 -5.36 13.46
CA ALA A 246 7.74 -5.59 12.05
C ALA A 246 8.93 -6.54 11.88
N TRP A 247 9.95 -6.46 12.77
CA TRP A 247 11.13 -7.31 12.73
C TRP A 247 10.83 -8.82 12.93
N ILE A 248 9.64 -9.18 13.43
CA ILE A 248 9.14 -10.56 13.48
C ILE A 248 8.27 -10.85 12.25
N VAL A 249 7.36 -9.94 11.91
CA VAL A 249 6.35 -10.15 10.86
C VAL A 249 7.01 -10.30 9.49
N GLU A 250 7.91 -9.39 9.14
CA GLU A 250 8.52 -9.37 7.82
C GLU A 250 9.37 -10.61 7.48
N PRO A 251 10.25 -11.13 8.38
CA PRO A 251 10.93 -12.39 8.12
C PRO A 251 9.98 -13.57 7.99
N VAL A 252 8.86 -13.61 8.74
CA VAL A 252 7.87 -14.71 8.64
C VAL A 252 7.08 -14.62 7.33
N ILE A 253 6.82 -13.40 6.81
CA ILE A 253 6.26 -13.22 5.46
C ILE A 253 7.21 -13.81 4.42
N ALA A 254 8.51 -13.46 4.46
CA ALA A 254 9.50 -14.01 3.54
C ALA A 254 9.62 -15.55 3.68
N LEU A 255 9.60 -16.07 4.91
CA LEU A 255 9.60 -17.51 5.19
C LEU A 255 8.39 -18.22 4.58
N SER A 256 7.22 -17.57 4.50
CA SER A 256 6.04 -18.15 3.88
C SER A 256 6.25 -18.43 2.39
N ILE A 257 6.93 -17.54 1.68
CA ILE A 257 7.29 -17.70 0.26
C ILE A 257 8.25 -18.87 0.10
N VAL A 258 9.30 -18.91 0.94
CA VAL A 258 10.28 -20.01 0.98
C VAL A 258 9.57 -21.35 1.22
N TYR A 259 8.67 -21.41 2.19
CA TYR A 259 7.93 -22.63 2.53
C TYR A 259 7.11 -23.15 1.36
N VAL A 260 6.27 -22.31 0.74
CA VAL A 260 5.39 -22.72 -0.37
C VAL A 260 6.21 -23.11 -1.60
N ALA A 261 7.28 -22.38 -1.91
CA ALA A 261 8.16 -22.69 -3.03
C ALA A 261 8.93 -24.00 -2.79
N ALA A 262 9.44 -24.22 -1.58
CA ALA A 262 10.10 -25.49 -1.19
C ALA A 262 9.13 -26.69 -1.23
N GLU A 263 7.87 -26.50 -0.79
CA GLU A 263 6.82 -27.51 -0.93
C GLU A 263 6.65 -27.95 -2.38
N ASN A 264 6.63 -27.01 -3.32
CA ASN A 264 6.49 -27.31 -4.74
C ASN A 264 7.71 -28.07 -5.32
N VAL A 265 8.91 -27.80 -4.81
CA VAL A 265 10.15 -28.46 -5.28
C VAL A 265 10.33 -29.84 -4.66
N PHE A 266 10.16 -29.96 -3.36
CA PHE A 266 10.57 -31.15 -2.59
C PHE A 266 9.41 -32.04 -2.16
N LEU A 267 8.22 -31.47 -1.93
CA LEU A 267 7.10 -32.20 -1.33
C LEU A 267 5.95 -32.35 -2.32
N LYS A 268 5.52 -33.59 -2.55
CA LYS A 268 4.30 -33.87 -3.33
C LYS A 268 3.07 -33.84 -2.42
N ARG A 269 2.72 -32.68 -1.87
CA ARG A 269 1.56 -32.62 -0.99
C ARG A 269 0.24 -32.66 -1.77
N ARG A 270 -0.80 -33.22 -1.12
CA ARG A 270 -2.16 -33.27 -1.65
C ARG A 270 -2.76 -31.86 -1.65
N ALA A 271 -3.43 -31.48 -2.74
CA ALA A 271 -4.10 -30.18 -2.90
C ALA A 271 -5.10 -29.84 -1.78
N SER A 272 -5.59 -30.84 -1.03
CA SER A 272 -6.61 -30.69 0.01
C SER A 272 -6.21 -29.86 1.23
N TRP A 273 -4.91 -29.70 1.53
CA TRP A 273 -4.43 -28.94 2.70
C TRP A 273 -3.92 -27.53 2.37
N ARG A 274 -3.90 -27.16 1.11
CA ARG A 274 -3.30 -25.89 0.68
C ARG A 274 -4.08 -24.68 1.17
N TRP A 275 -5.39 -24.77 1.32
CA TRP A 275 -6.20 -23.72 1.92
C TRP A 275 -5.77 -23.41 3.36
N ALA A 276 -5.41 -24.44 4.15
CA ALA A 276 -4.94 -24.23 5.52
C ALA A 276 -3.57 -23.53 5.56
N VAL A 277 -2.69 -23.84 4.60
CA VAL A 277 -1.41 -23.12 4.42
C VAL A 277 -1.66 -21.66 4.04
N GLY A 278 -2.57 -21.43 3.08
CA GLY A 278 -3.00 -20.06 2.70
C GLY A 278 -3.56 -19.30 3.89
N PHE A 279 -4.43 -19.92 4.67
CA PHE A 279 -5.01 -19.35 5.89
C PHE A 279 -3.93 -18.99 6.92
N ALA A 280 -3.06 -19.95 7.26
CA ALA A 280 -2.01 -19.74 8.27
C ALA A 280 -1.08 -18.58 7.90
N PHE A 281 -0.66 -18.50 6.64
CA PHE A 281 0.19 -17.40 6.19
C PHE A 281 -0.58 -16.09 5.97
N GLY A 282 -1.85 -16.15 5.61
CA GLY A 282 -2.73 -14.99 5.59
C GLY A 282 -2.80 -14.27 6.94
N LEU A 283 -2.84 -15.03 8.05
CA LEU A 283 -2.79 -14.45 9.41
C LEU A 283 -1.51 -13.64 9.65
N VAL A 284 -0.38 -14.04 9.09
CA VAL A 284 0.87 -13.30 9.25
C VAL A 284 0.90 -12.06 8.35
N HIS A 285 0.50 -12.22 7.09
CA HIS A 285 0.52 -11.13 6.10
C HIS A 285 -0.38 -9.96 6.49
N GLY A 286 -1.51 -10.20 7.18
CA GLY A 286 -2.41 -9.13 7.62
C GLY A 286 -1.77 -8.16 8.63
N PHE A 287 -0.78 -8.59 9.41
CA PHE A 287 -0.02 -7.70 10.28
C PHE A 287 0.94 -6.80 9.50
N GLY A 288 1.42 -7.23 8.33
CA GLY A 288 2.40 -6.47 7.54
C GLY A 288 1.88 -5.14 6.99
N PHE A 289 0.57 -4.97 6.85
CA PHE A 289 -0.05 -3.75 6.35
C PHE A 289 -0.75 -2.91 7.44
N ALA A 290 -0.83 -3.42 8.65
CA ALA A 290 -1.57 -2.79 9.74
C ALA A 290 -1.05 -1.38 10.08
N GLY A 291 0.27 -1.18 10.07
CA GLY A 291 0.89 0.14 10.34
C GLY A 291 0.39 1.23 9.40
N ALA A 292 0.32 0.94 8.11
CA ALA A 292 -0.18 1.89 7.11
C ALA A 292 -1.64 2.30 7.35
N LEU A 293 -2.46 1.39 7.89
CA LEU A 293 -3.87 1.65 8.16
C LEU A 293 -4.11 2.33 9.52
N LEU A 294 -3.28 2.03 10.52
CA LEU A 294 -3.33 2.67 11.86
C LEU A 294 -3.04 4.17 11.77
N ASP A 295 -2.10 4.55 10.91
CA ASP A 295 -1.74 5.96 10.70
C ASP A 295 -2.87 6.79 10.06
N LEU A 296 -3.93 6.12 9.56
CA LEU A 296 -5.09 6.81 8.98
C LEU A 296 -6.06 7.38 10.03
N ASP A 297 -5.92 7.04 11.30
CA ASP A 297 -6.79 7.50 12.42
C ASP A 297 -8.28 7.55 12.05
N LEU A 298 -8.76 6.47 11.40
CA LEU A 298 -10.13 6.38 10.89
C LEU A 298 -11.13 6.25 12.06
N PRO A 299 -12.28 6.95 12.02
CA PRO A 299 -13.33 6.70 12.99
C PRO A 299 -13.83 5.25 12.88
N ALA A 300 -14.19 4.64 14.01
CA ALA A 300 -14.63 3.25 14.07
C ALA A 300 -15.73 2.90 13.06
N ALA A 301 -16.64 3.84 12.79
CA ALA A 301 -17.70 3.67 11.79
C ALA A 301 -17.18 3.60 10.34
N ALA A 302 -16.12 4.36 10.00
CA ALA A 302 -15.50 4.35 8.67
C ALA A 302 -14.54 3.17 8.51
N LEU A 303 -13.92 2.74 9.61
CA LEU A 303 -12.92 1.67 9.64
C LEU A 303 -13.45 0.34 9.09
N ALA A 304 -14.65 -0.07 9.49
CA ALA A 304 -15.25 -1.32 9.02
C ALA A 304 -15.45 -1.30 7.48
N GLY A 305 -15.94 -0.18 6.93
CA GLY A 305 -16.11 0.00 5.49
C GLY A 305 -14.76 0.02 4.75
N ALA A 306 -13.76 0.70 5.30
CA ALA A 306 -12.41 0.75 4.75
C ALA A 306 -11.75 -0.63 4.71
N LEU A 307 -11.79 -1.38 5.82
CA LEU A 307 -11.26 -2.73 5.92
C LEU A 307 -11.95 -3.70 4.95
N LEU A 308 -13.27 -3.67 4.88
CA LEU A 308 -14.02 -4.53 3.96
C LEU A 308 -13.67 -4.21 2.51
N SER A 309 -13.65 -2.92 2.14
CA SER A 309 -13.34 -2.48 0.78
C SER A 309 -11.90 -2.82 0.39
N PHE A 310 -10.94 -2.58 1.29
CA PHE A 310 -9.54 -2.95 1.09
C PHE A 310 -9.38 -4.47 0.86
N ASN A 311 -9.98 -5.30 1.70
CA ASN A 311 -9.87 -6.76 1.56
C ASN A 311 -10.58 -7.30 0.31
N LEU A 312 -11.68 -6.68 -0.14
CA LEU A 312 -12.28 -6.96 -1.45
C LEU A 312 -11.31 -6.60 -2.59
N GLY A 313 -10.56 -5.49 -2.46
CA GLY A 313 -9.51 -5.10 -3.37
C GLY A 313 -8.36 -6.13 -3.38
N VAL A 314 -7.92 -6.59 -2.22
CA VAL A 314 -6.91 -7.67 -2.08
C VAL A 314 -7.36 -8.92 -2.83
N GLU A 315 -8.59 -9.38 -2.62
CA GLU A 315 -9.12 -10.57 -3.30
C GLU A 315 -9.21 -10.36 -4.82
N ALA A 316 -9.65 -9.20 -5.27
CA ALA A 316 -9.70 -8.85 -6.68
C ALA A 316 -8.29 -8.81 -7.30
N GLY A 317 -7.31 -8.24 -6.63
CA GLY A 317 -5.90 -8.23 -7.04
C GLY A 317 -5.32 -9.63 -7.18
N GLN A 318 -5.56 -10.50 -6.20
CA GLN A 318 -5.13 -11.90 -6.25
C GLN A 318 -5.81 -12.67 -7.39
N ALA A 319 -7.11 -12.45 -7.59
CA ALA A 319 -7.85 -13.05 -8.71
C ALA A 319 -7.29 -12.59 -10.06
N ALA A 320 -6.92 -11.31 -10.20
CA ALA A 320 -6.29 -10.78 -11.41
C ALA A 320 -4.93 -11.42 -11.67
N VAL A 321 -4.09 -11.59 -10.64
CA VAL A 321 -2.80 -12.30 -10.74
C VAL A 321 -3.01 -13.76 -11.19
N ILE A 322 -3.95 -14.47 -10.57
CA ILE A 322 -4.28 -15.85 -10.96
C ILE A 322 -4.74 -15.88 -12.42
N ALA A 323 -5.65 -14.99 -12.83
CA ALA A 323 -6.17 -14.93 -14.20
C ALA A 323 -5.06 -14.65 -15.21
N ALA A 324 -4.07 -13.84 -14.89
CA ALA A 324 -2.92 -13.56 -15.75
C ALA A 324 -1.99 -14.76 -15.92
N PHE A 325 -1.74 -15.54 -14.86
CA PHE A 325 -0.83 -16.69 -14.92
C PHE A 325 -1.50 -18.01 -15.30
N LEU A 326 -2.80 -18.14 -15.07
CA LEU A 326 -3.56 -19.38 -15.29
C LEU A 326 -3.48 -19.91 -16.73
N PRO A 327 -3.62 -19.08 -17.81
CA PRO A 327 -3.52 -19.57 -19.18
C PRO A 327 -2.15 -20.19 -19.50
N ALA A 328 -1.07 -19.56 -19.03
CA ALA A 328 0.29 -20.07 -19.18
C ALA A 328 0.49 -21.41 -18.46
N LEU A 329 -0.10 -21.55 -17.26
CA LEU A 329 -0.06 -22.79 -16.50
C LEU A 329 -0.90 -23.91 -17.12
N LEU A 330 -2.10 -23.62 -17.61
CA LEU A 330 -2.93 -24.58 -18.30
C LEU A 330 -2.25 -25.09 -19.57
N TRP A 331 -1.59 -24.20 -20.32
CA TRP A 331 -0.77 -24.57 -21.45
C TRP A 331 0.41 -25.45 -21.02
N LEU A 332 1.08 -25.10 -19.92
CA LEU A 332 2.22 -25.84 -19.40
C LEU A 332 1.84 -27.26 -18.98
N ARG A 333 0.64 -27.49 -18.43
CA ARG A 333 0.13 -28.81 -18.03
C ARG A 333 -0.04 -29.77 -19.20
N GLY A 334 -0.12 -29.29 -20.44
CA GLY A 334 -0.23 -30.11 -21.63
C GLY A 334 1.10 -30.57 -22.23
N VAL A 335 2.26 -30.17 -21.67
CA VAL A 335 3.57 -30.46 -22.26
C VAL A 335 4.38 -31.48 -21.46
N ALA A 336 5.16 -32.32 -22.15
CA ALA A 336 5.93 -33.40 -21.53
C ALA A 336 6.99 -32.95 -20.49
N TRP A 337 7.34 -31.67 -20.46
CA TRP A 337 8.32 -31.09 -19.54
C TRP A 337 7.70 -30.21 -18.42
N GLU A 338 6.35 -30.28 -18.25
CA GLU A 338 5.60 -29.57 -17.19
C GLU A 338 6.31 -29.60 -15.83
N ARG A 339 6.64 -30.82 -15.37
CA ARG A 339 7.25 -31.00 -14.06
C ARG A 339 8.60 -30.26 -13.93
N ARG A 340 9.41 -30.27 -15.00
CA ARG A 340 10.70 -29.57 -14.99
C ARG A 340 10.52 -28.06 -14.94
N ALA A 341 9.56 -27.53 -15.68
CA ALA A 341 9.24 -26.12 -15.71
C ALA A 341 8.69 -25.64 -14.35
N VAL A 342 7.74 -26.37 -13.78
CA VAL A 342 7.20 -26.03 -12.44
C VAL A 342 8.31 -26.07 -11.38
N THR A 343 9.18 -27.10 -11.41
CA THR A 343 10.31 -27.18 -10.48
C THR A 343 11.27 -25.98 -10.67
N ALA A 344 11.62 -25.66 -11.92
CA ALA A 344 12.53 -24.55 -12.20
C ALA A 344 11.96 -23.19 -11.76
N LEU A 345 10.68 -22.92 -12.07
CA LEU A 345 10.00 -21.70 -11.64
C LEU A 345 9.87 -21.64 -10.11
N SER A 346 9.51 -22.73 -9.48
CA SER A 346 9.43 -22.80 -8.00
C SER A 346 10.82 -22.63 -7.35
N THR A 347 11.89 -23.10 -7.99
CA THR A 347 13.27 -22.88 -7.51
C THR A 347 13.64 -21.39 -7.61
N ILE A 348 13.24 -20.70 -8.68
CA ILE A 348 13.46 -19.25 -8.81
C ILE A 348 12.74 -18.51 -7.68
N VAL A 349 11.47 -18.84 -7.42
CA VAL A 349 10.70 -18.24 -6.32
C VAL A 349 11.33 -18.56 -4.96
N LEU A 350 11.82 -19.79 -4.77
CA LEU A 350 12.53 -20.20 -3.56
C LEU A 350 13.77 -19.36 -3.30
N VAL A 351 14.60 -19.16 -4.34
CA VAL A 351 15.84 -18.35 -4.23
C VAL A 351 15.47 -16.88 -3.94
N ALA A 352 14.47 -16.33 -4.59
CA ALA A 352 14.00 -14.96 -4.33
C ALA A 352 13.48 -14.82 -2.88
N GLY A 353 12.66 -15.77 -2.42
CA GLY A 353 12.17 -15.79 -1.04
C GLY A 353 13.30 -15.92 0.01
N LEU A 354 14.32 -16.73 -0.27
CA LEU A 354 15.52 -16.85 0.59
C LEU A 354 16.30 -15.52 0.62
N ALA A 355 16.44 -14.83 -0.51
CA ALA A 355 17.11 -13.53 -0.56
C ALA A 355 16.36 -12.50 0.31
N PHE A 356 15.03 -12.43 0.21
CA PHE A 356 14.22 -11.55 1.06
C PHE A 356 14.29 -11.94 2.55
N LEU A 357 14.29 -13.24 2.85
CA LEU A 357 14.41 -13.71 4.22
C LEU A 357 15.75 -13.26 4.84
N VAL A 358 16.85 -13.43 4.10
CA VAL A 358 18.19 -13.00 4.56
C VAL A 358 18.24 -11.49 4.75
N GLU A 359 17.73 -10.71 3.78
CA GLU A 359 17.68 -9.25 3.85
C GLU A 359 16.94 -8.78 5.12
N ARG A 360 15.76 -9.32 5.40
CA ARG A 360 14.95 -8.95 6.56
C ARG A 360 15.52 -9.40 7.88
N LEU A 361 16.19 -10.57 7.91
CA LEU A 361 16.91 -11.02 9.12
C LEU A 361 18.10 -10.12 9.41
N LEU A 362 18.85 -9.67 8.38
CA LEU A 362 19.97 -8.75 8.58
C LEU A 362 19.48 -7.39 9.09
N VAL A 363 18.37 -6.88 8.56
CA VAL A 363 17.73 -5.66 9.07
C VAL A 363 17.27 -5.86 10.50
N ALA A 364 16.62 -6.98 10.83
CA ALA A 364 16.16 -7.29 12.18
C ALA A 364 17.29 -7.39 13.22
N VAL A 365 18.49 -7.80 12.84
CA VAL A 365 19.67 -7.89 13.73
C VAL A 365 20.35 -6.53 13.91
N SER A 366 20.12 -5.57 13.02
CA SER A 366 20.70 -4.22 13.10
C SER A 366 19.92 -3.27 14.05
N TRP A 367 18.81 -3.73 14.61
CA TRP A 367 18.00 -3.07 15.65
C TRP A 367 18.33 -3.64 17.04
#